data_15d0f0cdc292035a8d069ab1fed2ce6e
#
_entry.id   15d0f0cdc292035a8d069ab1fed2ce6e
#
_cell.length_a   1.000
_cell.length_b   1.000
_cell.length_c   1.000
_cell.angle_alpha   90.00
_cell.angle_beta   90.00
_cell.angle_gamma   90.00
#
_symmetry.space_group_name_H-M   'P 1'
#
loop_
_entity.id
_entity.type
_entity.pdbx_description
1 polymer ?
#
loop_
_entity_poly.entity_id
_entity_poly.type
_entity_poly.pdbx_seq_one_letter_code
_entity_poly.pdbx_strand_id
1 'polypeptide(L)'
;SDVCSSDLLYPIAERDEDWADIRKPYDERIKYEVDIILKMGFPGYFLIVMDFIQWAKNNGVPVGPGRGSGAGSLVAYSLKITDLDPLRYDLLFERFLNPERVSMPDFDVDFCIAGRDRVIEYVAQNYGRQAVSQIATFGTMAAKGAIRDVARVLGKSRSEEHTSELQSPDHLVCRLLLE
;
A
#
# COMPACT_ATOMS: atom_id res chain seq x y z
N SER A 1 -14.18 11.34 24.25
CA SER A 1 -15.46 10.77 23.85
C SER A 1 -15.20 9.46 23.13
N ASP A 2 -15.60 8.42 23.81
CA ASP A 2 -15.33 7.02 23.51
C ASP A 2 -16.15 6.56 22.30
N VAL A 3 -15.63 6.75 21.12
CA VAL A 3 -16.07 5.94 19.98
C VAL A 3 -15.37 4.60 20.17
N CYS A 4 -16.08 3.69 20.81
CA CYS A 4 -15.61 2.34 21.02
C CYS A 4 -15.36 1.69 19.65
N SER A 5 -14.25 0.98 19.50
CA SER A 5 -13.92 0.23 18.27
C SER A 5 -15.04 -0.73 17.84
N SER A 6 -15.94 -1.10 18.77
CA SER A 6 -17.16 -1.86 18.48
C SER A 6 -18.11 -1.15 17.53
N ASP A 7 -18.25 0.19 17.61
CA ASP A 7 -19.19 0.94 16.76
C ASP A 7 -18.78 0.96 15.27
N LEU A 8 -17.48 0.73 15.00
CA LEU A 8 -16.93 0.68 13.64
C LEU A 8 -17.02 -0.71 13.01
N LEU A 9 -16.88 -1.73 13.84
CA LEU A 9 -16.94 -3.12 13.37
C LEU A 9 -18.40 -3.57 13.14
N TYR A 10 -19.35 -2.94 13.81
CA TYR A 10 -20.70 -3.49 13.92
C TYR A 10 -21.85 -2.51 13.61
N PRO A 11 -21.79 -1.69 12.56
CA PRO A 11 -22.82 -0.66 12.33
C PRO A 11 -24.21 -1.22 12.01
N ILE A 12 -24.36 -2.53 11.77
CA ILE A 12 -25.61 -3.13 11.29
C ILE A 12 -26.19 -4.15 12.28
N ALA A 13 -25.37 -4.72 13.15
CA ALA A 13 -25.69 -5.96 13.85
C ALA A 13 -26.37 -5.80 15.22
N GLU A 14 -26.51 -4.58 15.75
CA GLU A 14 -27.22 -4.37 17.03
C GLU A 14 -28.72 -4.71 17.00
N ARG A 15 -29.25 -5.10 15.83
CA ARG A 15 -30.66 -5.37 15.60
C ARG A 15 -31.02 -6.83 15.34
N ASP A 16 -30.04 -7.72 15.22
CA ASP A 16 -30.27 -9.12 14.89
C ASP A 16 -30.11 -10.02 16.12
N GLU A 17 -31.02 -10.99 16.25
CA GLU A 17 -30.99 -11.99 17.35
C GLU A 17 -29.71 -12.86 17.33
N ASP A 18 -29.03 -12.95 16.18
CA ASP A 18 -27.80 -13.73 15.97
C ASP A 18 -26.50 -12.91 16.19
N TRP A 19 -26.62 -11.73 16.80
CA TRP A 19 -25.49 -10.80 17.00
C TRP A 19 -24.27 -11.42 17.69
N ALA A 20 -24.49 -12.24 18.71
CA ALA A 20 -23.42 -12.88 19.45
C ALA A 20 -22.59 -13.84 18.57
N ASP A 21 -23.26 -14.55 17.67
CA ASP A 21 -22.61 -15.50 16.75
C ASP A 21 -21.86 -14.77 15.64
N ILE A 22 -22.40 -13.67 15.12
CA ILE A 22 -21.75 -12.83 14.11
C ILE A 22 -20.49 -12.14 14.68
N ARG A 23 -20.57 -11.69 15.93
CA ARG A 23 -19.50 -10.97 16.61
C ARG A 23 -18.30 -11.86 16.98
N LYS A 24 -18.56 -13.08 17.38
CA LYS A 24 -17.56 -14.01 17.93
C LYS A 24 -16.31 -14.17 17.04
N PRO A 25 -16.38 -14.42 15.72
CA PRO A 25 -15.21 -14.53 14.87
C PRO A 25 -14.38 -13.24 14.79
N TYR A 26 -15.03 -12.06 14.87
CA TYR A 26 -14.35 -10.77 14.92
C TYR A 26 -13.59 -10.57 16.22
N ASP A 27 -14.20 -10.87 17.36
CA ASP A 27 -13.57 -10.74 18.68
C ASP A 27 -12.37 -11.71 18.82
N GLU A 28 -12.49 -12.94 18.34
CA GLU A 28 -11.41 -13.90 18.33
C GLU A 28 -10.25 -13.44 17.43
N ARG A 29 -10.56 -12.95 16.23
CA ARG A 29 -9.57 -12.47 15.27
C ARG A 29 -8.85 -11.21 15.76
N ILE A 30 -9.53 -10.22 16.29
CA ILE A 30 -8.92 -9.01 16.87
C ILE A 30 -7.97 -9.36 18.00
N LYS A 31 -8.40 -10.21 18.92
CA LYS A 31 -7.56 -10.63 20.04
C LYS A 31 -6.28 -11.31 19.56
N TYR A 32 -6.40 -12.20 18.59
CA TYR A 32 -5.27 -12.89 17.97
C TYR A 32 -4.31 -11.91 17.30
N GLU A 33 -4.81 -10.98 16.48
CA GLU A 33 -3.98 -10.00 15.77
C GLU A 33 -3.28 -9.05 16.73
N VAL A 34 -3.99 -8.52 17.74
CA VAL A 34 -3.43 -7.61 18.75
C VAL A 34 -2.29 -8.30 19.52
N ASP A 35 -2.47 -9.57 19.92
CA ASP A 35 -1.43 -10.33 20.61
C ASP A 35 -0.16 -10.46 19.77
N ILE A 36 -0.29 -10.70 18.47
CA ILE A 36 0.85 -10.78 17.55
C ILE A 36 1.51 -9.41 17.36
N ILE A 37 0.73 -8.35 17.12
CA ILE A 37 1.24 -6.99 16.93
C ILE A 37 2.04 -6.52 18.15
N LEU A 38 1.54 -6.82 19.35
CA LEU A 38 2.22 -6.48 20.62
C LEU A 38 3.51 -7.29 20.80
N LYS A 39 3.46 -8.62 20.55
CA LYS A 39 4.63 -9.49 20.64
C LYS A 39 5.75 -9.10 19.67
N MET A 40 5.38 -8.67 18.47
CA MET A 40 6.34 -8.24 17.45
C MET A 40 6.82 -6.79 17.63
N GLY A 41 6.22 -6.01 18.55
CA GLY A 41 6.66 -4.65 18.87
C GLY A 41 6.20 -3.58 17.89
N PHE A 42 5.15 -3.81 17.09
CA PHE A 42 4.67 -2.89 16.07
C PHE A 42 3.41 -2.06 16.40
N PRO A 43 2.93 -1.94 17.66
CA PRO A 43 1.73 -1.14 17.91
C PRO A 43 1.93 0.33 17.54
N GLY A 44 3.13 0.91 17.77
CA GLY A 44 3.44 2.28 17.38
C GLY A 44 3.36 2.51 15.88
N TYR A 45 3.76 1.53 15.06
CA TYR A 45 3.66 1.60 13.61
C TYR A 45 2.21 1.70 13.13
N PHE A 46 1.31 0.87 13.66
CA PHE A 46 -0.12 0.97 13.36
C PHE A 46 -0.70 2.33 13.74
N LEU A 47 -0.34 2.87 14.91
CA LEU A 47 -0.83 4.17 15.36
C LEU A 47 -0.33 5.32 14.47
N ILE A 48 0.92 5.29 14.03
CA ILE A 48 1.47 6.28 13.10
C ILE A 48 0.75 6.23 11.75
N VAL A 49 0.53 5.03 11.21
CA VAL A 49 -0.19 4.86 9.94
C VAL A 49 -1.63 5.33 10.06
N MET A 50 -2.31 4.98 11.14
CA MET A 50 -3.67 5.48 11.44
C MET A 50 -3.70 7.01 11.47
N ASP A 51 -2.75 7.65 12.17
CA ASP A 51 -2.72 9.09 12.36
C ASP A 51 -2.67 9.84 11.02
N PHE A 52 -1.71 9.54 10.16
CA PHE A 52 -1.60 10.28 8.90
C PHE A 52 -2.72 9.96 7.90
N ILE A 53 -3.30 8.75 7.93
CA ILE A 53 -4.47 8.41 7.13
C ILE A 53 -5.70 9.20 7.61
N GLN A 54 -5.94 9.25 8.91
CA GLN A 54 -7.05 10.03 9.49
C GLN A 54 -6.85 11.52 9.21
N TRP A 55 -5.62 12.03 9.35
CA TRP A 55 -5.31 13.41 8.99
C TRP A 55 -5.64 13.69 7.51
N ALA A 56 -5.24 12.81 6.60
CA ALA A 56 -5.52 12.95 5.18
C ALA A 56 -7.03 12.99 4.89
N LYS A 57 -7.79 12.02 5.44
CA LYS A 57 -9.26 11.95 5.31
C LYS A 57 -9.91 13.24 5.85
N ASN A 58 -9.47 13.74 7.01
CA ASN A 58 -10.02 14.96 7.65
C ASN A 58 -9.65 16.24 6.91
N ASN A 59 -8.56 16.25 6.15
CA ASN A 59 -8.10 17.41 5.37
C ASN A 59 -8.49 17.34 3.88
N GLY A 60 -9.44 16.49 3.53
CA GLY A 60 -10.00 16.40 2.18
C GLY A 60 -9.04 15.78 1.16
N VAL A 61 -8.05 14.98 1.61
CA VAL A 61 -7.20 14.19 0.73
C VAL A 61 -7.81 12.79 0.59
N PRO A 62 -8.32 12.41 -0.59
CA PRO A 62 -8.85 11.07 -0.80
C PRO A 62 -7.76 10.00 -0.56
N VAL A 63 -8.13 8.96 0.18
CA VAL A 63 -7.28 7.81 0.49
C VAL A 63 -7.94 6.56 -0.10
N GLY A 64 -7.13 5.69 -0.70
CA GLY A 64 -7.59 4.42 -1.23
C GLY A 64 -8.05 3.44 -0.13
N PRO A 65 -8.84 2.41 -0.48
CA PRO A 65 -9.43 1.48 0.49
C PRO A 65 -8.41 0.56 1.17
N GLY A 66 -7.16 0.64 0.78
CA GLY A 66 -6.09 -0.27 1.19
C GLY A 66 -5.82 -1.34 0.14
N ARG A 67 -4.58 -1.78 0.08
CA ARG A 67 -4.09 -2.83 -0.84
C ARG A 67 -2.96 -3.62 -0.20
N GLY A 68 -2.47 -4.63 -0.92
CA GLY A 68 -1.37 -5.47 -0.45
C GLY A 68 -1.77 -6.35 0.72
N SER A 69 -0.78 -6.76 1.50
CA SER A 69 -0.96 -7.67 2.64
C SER A 69 -1.65 -7.01 3.83
N GLY A 70 -1.51 -5.69 3.99
CA GLY A 70 -2.12 -4.92 5.09
C GLY A 70 -3.65 -4.96 5.11
N ALA A 71 -4.29 -5.18 3.94
CA ALA A 71 -5.73 -5.38 3.85
C ALA A 71 -6.24 -6.64 4.59
N GLY A 72 -5.34 -7.59 4.93
CA GLY A 72 -5.68 -8.79 5.71
C GLY A 72 -5.79 -8.57 7.21
N SER A 73 -5.54 -7.36 7.73
CA SER A 73 -5.59 -7.07 9.15
C SER A 73 -6.94 -6.47 9.57
N LEU A 74 -7.61 -7.14 10.52
CA LEU A 74 -8.83 -6.64 11.14
C LEU A 74 -8.54 -5.46 12.07
N VAL A 75 -7.38 -5.42 12.71
CA VAL A 75 -6.93 -4.27 13.49
C VAL A 75 -6.76 -3.05 12.58
N ALA A 76 -6.16 -3.20 11.39
CA ALA A 76 -6.04 -2.12 10.42
C ALA A 76 -7.42 -1.60 9.95
N TYR A 77 -8.37 -2.50 9.71
CA TYR A 77 -9.76 -2.15 9.40
C TYR A 77 -10.43 -1.39 10.55
N SER A 78 -10.30 -1.85 11.78
CA SER A 78 -10.85 -1.21 12.98
C SER A 78 -10.27 0.19 13.23
N LEU A 79 -8.99 0.39 12.90
CA LEU A 79 -8.30 1.67 12.98
C LEU A 79 -8.57 2.59 11.77
N LYS A 80 -9.43 2.17 10.83
CA LYS A 80 -9.73 2.90 9.57
C LYS A 80 -8.50 3.16 8.69
N ILE A 81 -7.49 2.31 8.82
CA ILE A 81 -6.33 2.28 7.93
C ILE A 81 -6.77 1.71 6.58
N THR A 82 -7.56 0.64 6.60
CA THR A 82 -8.18 0.02 5.44
C THR A 82 -9.70 0.11 5.52
N ASP A 83 -10.36 0.11 4.37
CA ASP A 83 -11.83 0.14 4.27
C ASP A 83 -12.40 -1.22 3.79
N LEU A 84 -11.56 -2.28 3.84
CA LEU A 84 -11.92 -3.65 3.47
C LEU A 84 -12.02 -4.53 4.73
N ASP A 85 -13.16 -5.18 4.91
CA ASP A 85 -13.37 -6.15 5.98
C ASP A 85 -12.66 -7.48 5.64
N PRO A 86 -11.57 -7.84 6.34
CA PRO A 86 -10.79 -9.02 6.00
C PRO A 86 -11.51 -10.35 6.23
N LEU A 87 -12.48 -10.42 7.13
CA LEU A 87 -13.23 -11.63 7.38
C LEU A 87 -14.23 -11.91 6.24
N ARG A 88 -14.87 -10.85 5.74
CA ARG A 88 -15.82 -10.96 4.63
C ARG A 88 -15.18 -11.49 3.34
N TYR A 89 -13.88 -11.24 3.16
CA TYR A 89 -13.12 -11.62 1.95
C TYR A 89 -12.10 -12.73 2.22
N ASP A 90 -12.17 -13.41 3.36
CA ASP A 90 -11.27 -14.49 3.76
C ASP A 90 -9.78 -14.14 3.66
N LEU A 91 -9.44 -12.89 4.00
CA LEU A 91 -8.05 -12.41 3.95
C LEU A 91 -7.25 -12.89 5.16
N LEU A 92 -6.04 -13.40 4.89
CA LEU A 92 -5.17 -13.95 5.92
C LEU A 92 -4.25 -12.87 6.52
N PHE A 93 -4.29 -12.74 7.85
CA PHE A 93 -3.39 -11.84 8.60
C PHE A 93 -1.94 -12.27 8.55
N GLU A 94 -1.69 -13.58 8.48
CA GLU A 94 -0.35 -14.18 8.44
C GLU A 94 0.45 -13.79 7.18
N ARG A 95 -0.22 -13.29 6.15
CA ARG A 95 0.44 -12.72 4.97
C ARG A 95 1.00 -11.33 5.24
N PHE A 96 0.43 -10.62 6.21
CA PHE A 96 0.85 -9.28 6.62
C PHE A 96 1.87 -9.34 7.75
N LEU A 97 1.56 -10.04 8.84
CA LEU A 97 2.43 -10.24 9.99
C LEU A 97 2.49 -11.73 10.33
N ASN A 98 3.70 -12.28 10.33
CA ASN A 98 3.95 -13.66 10.73
C ASN A 98 5.14 -13.70 11.70
N PRO A 99 4.97 -14.16 12.94
CA PRO A 99 6.05 -14.28 13.91
C PRO A 99 7.21 -15.18 13.45
N GLU A 100 6.95 -16.13 12.54
CA GLU A 100 7.96 -17.02 11.97
C GLU A 100 8.79 -16.32 10.86
N ARG A 101 8.28 -15.26 10.29
CA ARG A 101 8.95 -14.42 9.30
C ARG A 101 9.36 -13.10 9.93
N VAL A 102 10.62 -12.90 10.16
CA VAL A 102 11.18 -11.64 10.65
C VAL A 102 11.16 -10.62 9.49
N SER A 103 9.99 -10.17 9.10
CA SER A 103 9.81 -9.07 8.15
C SER A 103 9.05 -7.93 8.82
N MET A 104 9.48 -6.70 8.56
CA MET A 104 8.72 -5.52 9.02
C MET A 104 7.39 -5.47 8.27
N PRO A 105 6.29 -5.09 8.95
CA PRO A 105 5.01 -4.85 8.29
C PRO A 105 5.14 -3.67 7.30
N ASP A 106 4.46 -3.78 6.17
CA ASP A 106 4.43 -2.76 5.13
C ASP A 106 2.98 -2.46 4.74
N PHE A 107 2.53 -1.23 5.02
CA PHE A 107 1.24 -0.74 4.57
C PHE A 107 1.39 0.03 3.26
N ASP A 108 0.79 -0.52 2.22
CA ASP A 108 0.63 0.16 0.94
C ASP A 108 -0.58 1.11 1.00
N VAL A 109 -0.35 2.41 1.00
CA VAL A 109 -1.41 3.42 1.07
C VAL A 109 -1.40 4.29 -0.18
N ASP A 110 -2.54 4.36 -0.85
CA ASP A 110 -2.73 5.19 -2.03
C ASP A 110 -3.37 6.53 -1.66
N PHE A 111 -2.71 7.64 -1.98
CA PHE A 111 -3.23 8.98 -1.81
C PHE A 111 -3.51 9.64 -3.17
N CYS A 112 -4.52 10.49 -3.23
CA CYS A 112 -4.74 11.35 -4.38
C CYS A 112 -3.48 12.18 -4.68
N ILE A 113 -3.03 12.18 -5.94
CA ILE A 113 -1.81 12.86 -6.39
C ILE A 113 -1.79 14.33 -5.97
N ALA A 114 -2.92 15.04 -6.10
CA ALA A 114 -3.02 16.46 -5.74
C ALA A 114 -2.84 16.75 -4.25
N GLY A 115 -3.08 15.76 -3.37
CA GLY A 115 -2.97 15.92 -1.91
C GLY A 115 -1.77 15.20 -1.28
N ARG A 116 -1.06 14.38 -2.05
CA ARG A 116 0.02 13.53 -1.54
C ARG A 116 1.12 14.31 -0.85
N ASP A 117 1.58 15.40 -1.45
CA ASP A 117 2.68 16.21 -0.90
C ASP A 117 2.31 16.82 0.45
N ARG A 118 1.03 17.19 0.65
CA ARG A 118 0.53 17.69 1.94
C ARG A 118 0.59 16.62 3.04
N VAL A 119 0.31 15.36 2.70
CA VAL A 119 0.41 14.24 3.65
C VAL A 119 1.87 13.99 4.00
N ILE A 120 2.77 13.99 3.01
CA ILE A 120 4.22 13.83 3.23
C ILE A 120 4.75 14.94 4.15
N GLU A 121 4.35 16.19 3.92
CA GLU A 121 4.76 17.30 4.77
C GLU A 121 4.21 17.17 6.19
N TYR A 122 2.96 16.77 6.37
CA TYR A 122 2.36 16.49 7.69
C TYR A 122 3.17 15.44 8.46
N VAL A 123 3.49 14.32 7.83
CA VAL A 123 4.28 13.24 8.46
C VAL A 123 5.69 13.74 8.81
N ALA A 124 6.33 14.50 7.90
CA ALA A 124 7.66 15.05 8.13
C ALA A 124 7.69 16.06 9.29
N GLN A 125 6.63 16.85 9.47
CA GLN A 125 6.51 17.81 10.58
C GLN A 125 6.28 17.12 11.92
N ASN A 126 5.43 16.09 11.97
CA ASN A 126 5.05 15.42 13.22
C ASN A 126 6.08 14.38 13.69
N TYR A 127 6.68 13.65 12.75
CA TYR A 127 7.58 12.53 13.06
C TYR A 127 9.05 12.82 12.75
N GLY A 128 9.33 13.97 12.15
CA GLY A 128 10.67 14.42 11.79
C GLY A 128 11.04 14.17 10.33
N ARG A 129 11.71 15.13 9.72
CA ARG A 129 12.15 15.06 8.31
C ARG A 129 13.11 13.90 8.02
N GLN A 130 13.84 13.44 9.03
CA GLN A 130 14.77 12.30 8.92
C GLN A 130 14.05 10.95 8.89
N ALA A 131 12.79 10.88 9.36
CA ALA A 131 11.96 9.69 9.34
C ALA A 131 11.19 9.51 8.02
N VAL A 132 11.24 10.50 7.13
CA VAL A 132 10.51 10.50 5.85
C VAL A 132 11.49 10.61 4.70
N SER A 133 11.47 9.64 3.80
CA SER A 133 12.33 9.63 2.61
C SER A 133 11.55 9.18 1.38
N GLN A 134 11.92 9.70 0.24
CA GLN A 134 11.45 9.19 -1.04
C GLN A 134 12.41 8.11 -1.53
N ILE A 135 11.86 7.00 -2.01
CA ILE A 135 12.66 5.92 -2.59
C ILE A 135 13.00 6.30 -4.02
N ALA A 136 14.29 6.40 -4.32
CA ALA A 136 14.78 6.52 -5.68
C ALA A 136 14.92 5.11 -6.29
N THR A 137 14.20 4.86 -7.36
CA THR A 137 14.36 3.63 -8.14
C THR A 137 15.32 3.88 -9.28
N PHE A 138 16.39 3.09 -9.34
CA PHE A 138 17.31 3.08 -10.47
C PHE A 138 16.88 1.99 -11.44
N GLY A 139 16.57 2.38 -12.67
CA GLY A 139 16.27 1.46 -13.75
C GLY A 139 17.38 1.49 -14.79
N THR A 140 17.75 0.34 -15.34
CA THR A 140 18.60 0.26 -16.53
C THR A 140 17.73 0.27 -17.77
N MET A 141 18.04 1.16 -18.72
CA MET A 141 17.42 1.12 -20.04
C MET A 141 18.05 -0.02 -20.83
N ALA A 142 17.28 -1.07 -21.10
CA ALA A 142 17.70 -2.08 -22.06
C ALA A 142 17.75 -1.47 -23.48
N ALA A 143 18.56 -2.03 -24.38
CA ALA A 143 18.79 -1.50 -25.74
C ALA A 143 17.47 -1.17 -26.48
N LYS A 144 16.46 -2.05 -26.39
CA LYS A 144 15.13 -1.84 -26.98
C LYS A 144 14.42 -0.60 -26.42
N GLY A 145 14.52 -0.37 -25.10
CA GLY A 145 13.96 0.82 -24.46
C GLY A 145 14.68 2.09 -24.89
N ALA A 146 16.02 2.07 -24.92
CA ALA A 146 16.83 3.20 -25.30
C ALA A 146 16.57 3.65 -26.76
N ILE A 147 16.51 2.71 -27.71
CA ILE A 147 16.18 3.00 -29.11
C ILE A 147 14.81 3.66 -29.23
N ARG A 148 13.82 3.14 -28.52
CA ARG A 148 12.45 3.66 -28.54
C ARG A 148 12.35 5.09 -27.96
N ASP A 149 13.04 5.35 -26.87
CA ASP A 149 13.04 6.68 -26.25
C ASP A 149 13.80 7.70 -27.08
N VAL A 150 14.95 7.33 -27.69
CA VAL A 150 15.68 8.18 -28.62
C VAL A 150 14.84 8.47 -29.87
N ALA A 151 14.18 7.46 -30.44
CA ALA A 151 13.30 7.65 -31.61
C ALA A 151 12.16 8.64 -31.29
N ARG A 152 11.57 8.55 -30.08
CA ARG A 152 10.53 9.50 -29.62
C ARG A 152 11.06 10.92 -29.51
N VAL A 153 12.25 11.12 -28.92
CA VAL A 153 12.87 12.44 -28.79
C VAL A 153 13.22 13.02 -30.16
N LEU A 154 13.61 12.19 -31.10
CA LEU A 154 13.90 12.61 -32.50
C LEU A 154 12.62 12.79 -33.35
N GLY A 155 11.44 12.64 -32.76
CA GLY A 155 10.15 12.84 -33.45
C GLY A 155 9.86 11.77 -34.52
N LYS A 156 10.43 10.56 -34.39
CA LYS A 156 10.13 9.46 -35.28
C LYS A 156 8.72 8.91 -35.03
N SER A 157 8.07 8.48 -36.09
CA SER A 157 6.73 7.91 -36.00
C SER A 157 6.76 6.54 -35.33
N ARG A 158 5.62 6.15 -34.72
CA ARG A 158 5.48 4.84 -34.05
C ARG A 158 5.66 3.65 -35.01
N SER A 159 5.36 3.85 -36.28
CA SER A 159 5.60 2.84 -37.34
C SER A 159 7.09 2.63 -37.61
N GLU A 160 7.89 3.68 -37.53
CA GLU A 160 9.36 3.60 -37.68
C GLU A 160 10.02 2.93 -36.47
N GLU A 161 9.46 3.13 -35.25
CA GLU A 161 9.89 2.41 -34.05
C GLU A 161 9.73 0.89 -34.22
N HIS A 162 8.58 0.44 -34.77
CA HIS A 162 8.30 -0.99 -34.97
C HIS A 162 9.11 -1.62 -36.10
N THR A 163 9.48 -0.85 -37.14
CA THR A 163 10.31 -1.34 -38.25
C THR A 163 11.71 -1.66 -37.81
N SER A 164 12.30 -0.86 -36.92
CA SER A 164 13.63 -1.11 -36.34
C SER A 164 13.65 -2.35 -35.43
N GLU A 165 12.52 -2.70 -34.77
CA GLU A 165 12.41 -3.92 -33.96
C GLU A 165 12.42 -5.20 -34.82
N LEU A 166 11.84 -5.16 -36.00
CA LEU A 166 11.72 -6.31 -36.91
C LEU A 166 13.00 -6.58 -37.73
N GLN A 167 13.86 -5.58 -37.91
CA GLN A 167 15.04 -5.63 -38.78
C GLN A 167 16.35 -5.87 -38.03
N SER A 168 16.36 -5.85 -36.70
CA SER A 168 17.58 -6.03 -35.92
C SER A 168 17.50 -7.30 -35.08
N PRO A 169 18.03 -8.45 -35.56
CA PRO A 169 18.35 -9.55 -34.67
C PRO A 169 19.37 -9.07 -33.64
N ASP A 170 19.24 -9.51 -32.40
CA ASP A 170 19.96 -9.04 -31.21
C ASP A 170 21.48 -8.92 -31.34
N HIS A 171 22.09 -9.63 -32.28
CA HIS A 171 23.52 -9.62 -32.55
C HIS A 171 23.99 -8.53 -33.53
N LEU A 172 23.11 -7.83 -34.26
CA LEU A 172 23.47 -6.69 -35.10
C LEU A 172 23.51 -5.37 -34.35
N VAL A 173 22.79 -5.23 -33.25
CA VAL A 173 22.81 -4.03 -32.41
C VAL A 173 24.15 -3.85 -31.72
N CYS A 174 24.81 -4.94 -31.34
CA CYS A 174 26.14 -4.89 -30.73
C CYS A 174 27.26 -4.47 -31.71
N ARG A 175 27.08 -4.62 -33.03
CA ARG A 175 28.09 -4.27 -34.03
C ARG A 175 28.10 -2.78 -34.40
N LEU A 176 26.92 -2.13 -34.32
CA LEU A 176 26.79 -0.69 -34.62
C LEU A 176 27.20 0.23 -33.45
N LEU A 177 27.42 -0.33 -32.26
CA LEU A 177 27.90 0.43 -31.09
C LEU A 177 29.42 0.30 -30.88
N LEU A 178 30.14 -0.42 -31.75
CA LEU A 178 31.58 -0.66 -31.67
C LEU A 178 32.39 -0.05 -32.86
N GLU A 179 31.73 0.63 -33.79
CA GLU A 179 32.30 1.50 -34.79
C GLU A 179 31.97 2.98 -34.50
#